data_78e80d5e4f4db6b98756c0cb632e1789
#
_entry.id   78e80d5e4f4db6b98756c0cb632e1789
#
_cell.length_a   1.000
_cell.length_b   1.000
_cell.length_c   1.000
_cell.angle_alpha   90.00
_cell.angle_beta   90.00
_cell.angle_gamma   90.00
#
_symmetry.space_group_name_H-M   'P 1'
#
loop_
_entity.id
_entity.type
_entity.pdbx_description
1 polymer ?
#
loop_
_entity_poly.entity_id
_entity_poly.type
_entity_poly.pdbx_seq_one_letter_code
_entity_poly.pdbx_strand_id
1 'polypeptide(L)'
;MAQRHLPALLIIMDGCGLAPADGENAVAAAKTPFLDSLYEKYPHTTLGASGEDVGLPDGQMGNSEVGHLNIGAGRIVFQELSRINNAIKDGSIAKNEVFVKAMDDVKAEGKTLHLMGLMSPGGVHSHMNHVEALVKMAAEHGVKTVRVHAFMDGRDVDPQSGAGYMSEFCAFLAKISEETGCDARVATVSGRYWAMDRDNRWERIQRAYDVMVNASDADVDPVAGIKAYYEKDPRGDEFVEPFAAHNEGIHEGDAAIFFNFRPDRARQMTRVFTDKEFDGFERKQIKLSHFVTMTEYDPTFDVEVAFPKTFPENVLADVIAANGLKQLHTAETEKYAHVTFFLNGGIEEPKEGEERVLVASPKVATYDLQPEMSAPEVTEKLVAAINEGRADFYIVNFANCDMVGHTGVFDAAVKAVEAVDDALSKVVPAILAKGGFALITADHGNADHMFDVASDGSKHPFTAHTTNRVPFIIVDEKAKLTGIEDGRLSDIAPTMLTMAGIEPSAEMTGRVLATEA
;
A
#
# COMPACT_ATOMS: atom_id res chain seq x y z
N MET A 1 -19.40 9.64 33.54
CA MET A 1 -18.44 9.93 32.45
C MET A 1 -17.08 9.96 33.08
N ALA A 2 -16.12 9.20 32.60
CA ALA A 2 -14.74 9.34 33.03
C ALA A 2 -14.27 10.77 32.76
N GLN A 3 -13.40 11.29 33.63
CA GLN A 3 -12.89 12.65 33.45
C GLN A 3 -11.97 12.63 32.21
N ARG A 4 -12.28 13.45 31.20
CA ARG A 4 -11.46 13.56 29.98
C ARG A 4 -10.08 14.13 30.34
N HIS A 5 -9.04 13.51 29.80
CA HIS A 5 -7.65 13.96 29.94
C HIS A 5 -7.23 14.63 28.63
N LEU A 6 -7.33 15.93 28.58
CA LEU A 6 -7.07 16.79 27.42
C LEU A 6 -6.24 18.02 27.84
N PRO A 7 -5.55 18.67 26.91
CA PRO A 7 -5.42 18.32 25.50
C PRO A 7 -4.48 17.15 25.24
N ALA A 8 -4.63 16.48 24.08
CA ALA A 8 -3.81 15.37 23.64
C ALA A 8 -2.99 15.79 22.40
N LEU A 9 -1.75 15.34 22.30
CA LEU A 9 -0.86 15.64 21.18
C LEU A 9 -0.26 14.36 20.61
N LEU A 10 -0.35 14.19 19.29
CA LEU A 10 0.37 13.17 18.54
C LEU A 10 1.48 13.84 17.73
N ILE A 11 2.72 13.39 17.93
CA ILE A 11 3.90 13.84 17.20
C ILE A 11 4.42 12.67 16.37
N ILE A 12 4.54 12.87 15.05
CA ILE A 12 5.10 11.92 14.10
C ILE A 12 6.42 12.48 13.59
N MET A 13 7.52 11.83 13.96
CA MET A 13 8.88 12.12 13.49
C MET A 13 9.11 11.30 12.22
N ASP A 14 8.61 11.78 11.09
CA ASP A 14 8.56 11.05 9.80
C ASP A 14 9.94 10.49 9.42
N GLY A 15 10.02 9.20 9.13
CA GLY A 15 11.26 8.53 8.73
C GLY A 15 12.28 8.27 9.85
N CYS A 16 11.89 8.43 11.13
CA CYS A 16 12.78 8.25 12.27
C CYS A 16 12.70 6.80 12.81
N GLY A 17 13.33 5.86 12.13
CA GLY A 17 13.39 4.45 12.54
C GLY A 17 14.38 4.19 13.66
N LEU A 18 14.34 2.96 14.18
CA LEU A 18 15.24 2.46 15.22
C LEU A 18 16.18 1.40 14.65
N ALA A 19 17.47 1.67 14.65
CA ALA A 19 18.52 0.73 14.26
C ALA A 19 19.69 0.77 15.26
N PRO A 20 20.61 -0.21 15.23
CA PRO A 20 21.81 -0.16 16.04
C PRO A 20 22.60 1.15 15.84
N ALA A 21 23.28 1.60 16.90
CA ALA A 21 24.15 2.77 16.84
C ALA A 21 25.47 2.40 16.14
N ASP A 22 25.39 2.15 14.85
CA ASP A 22 26.52 1.96 13.95
C ASP A 22 26.83 3.25 13.16
N GLY A 23 27.85 3.22 12.31
CA GLY A 23 28.24 4.40 11.54
C GLY A 23 27.28 4.79 10.42
N GLU A 24 26.18 4.04 10.20
CA GLU A 24 25.24 4.17 9.11
C GLU A 24 23.92 4.84 9.57
N ASN A 25 23.70 4.91 10.88
CA ASN A 25 22.51 5.42 11.53
C ASN A 25 22.63 6.90 11.90
N ALA A 26 21.98 7.79 11.14
CA ALA A 26 22.01 9.23 11.42
C ALA A 26 21.17 9.60 12.66
N VAL A 27 20.11 8.82 12.99
CA VAL A 27 19.31 9.03 14.19
C VAL A 27 20.16 8.81 15.44
N ALA A 28 20.93 7.74 15.48
CA ALA A 28 21.82 7.44 16.60
C ALA A 28 23.05 8.36 16.69
N ALA A 29 23.47 8.95 15.56
CA ALA A 29 24.61 9.87 15.50
C ALA A 29 24.25 11.31 15.90
N ALA A 30 22.99 11.68 15.85
CA ALA A 30 22.50 13.01 16.15
C ALA A 30 22.57 13.32 17.66
N LYS A 31 22.73 14.59 17.99
CA LYS A 31 22.63 15.07 19.38
C LYS A 31 21.19 15.38 19.70
N THR A 32 20.56 14.53 20.46
CA THR A 32 19.12 14.58 20.78
C THR A 32 18.89 14.67 22.30
N PRO A 33 19.44 15.69 23.01
CA PRO A 33 19.40 15.74 24.47
C PRO A 33 17.99 15.78 25.03
N PHE A 34 17.03 16.36 24.31
CA PHE A 34 15.64 16.41 24.77
C PHE A 34 14.97 15.03 24.57
N LEU A 35 15.07 14.44 23.42
CA LEU A 35 14.54 13.10 23.13
C LEU A 35 15.16 12.05 24.05
N ASP A 36 16.47 12.11 24.30
CA ASP A 36 17.17 11.23 25.25
C ASP A 36 16.57 11.36 26.66
N SER A 37 16.28 12.58 27.10
CA SER A 37 15.64 12.83 28.40
C SER A 37 14.21 12.26 28.49
N LEU A 38 13.49 12.18 27.36
CA LEU A 38 12.18 11.56 27.31
C LEU A 38 12.27 10.05 27.48
N TYR A 39 13.25 9.39 26.83
CA TYR A 39 13.50 7.97 27.02
C TYR A 39 13.91 7.62 28.46
N GLU A 40 14.66 8.49 29.13
CA GLU A 40 15.03 8.27 30.54
C GLU A 40 13.85 8.44 31.51
N LYS A 41 12.91 9.35 31.19
CA LYS A 41 11.87 9.77 32.14
C LYS A 41 10.53 9.06 31.93
N TYR A 42 10.17 8.73 30.71
CA TYR A 42 8.82 8.30 30.36
C TYR A 42 8.78 6.87 29.82
N PRO A 43 7.64 6.17 29.98
CA PRO A 43 7.45 4.85 29.41
C PRO A 43 7.53 4.91 27.89
N HIS A 44 8.27 3.97 27.31
CA HIS A 44 8.50 3.88 25.88
C HIS A 44 8.59 2.43 25.41
N THR A 45 8.31 2.22 24.15
CA THR A 45 8.40 0.93 23.46
C THR A 45 8.67 1.15 21.97
N THR A 46 8.51 0.11 21.17
CA THR A 46 8.67 0.17 19.73
C THR A 46 7.42 -0.30 19.00
N LEU A 47 7.18 0.23 17.81
CA LEU A 47 6.04 -0.16 16.96
C LEU A 47 6.53 -0.77 15.66
N GLY A 48 5.82 -1.81 15.19
CA GLY A 48 5.94 -2.34 13.83
C GLY A 48 5.38 -1.33 12.83
N ALA A 49 6.20 -0.96 11.83
CA ALA A 49 5.89 0.06 10.84
C ALA A 49 6.13 -0.42 9.39
N SER A 50 6.27 -1.73 9.17
CA SER A 50 6.55 -2.34 7.88
C SER A 50 5.84 -3.69 7.74
N GLY A 51 5.81 -4.24 6.53
CA GLY A 51 5.25 -5.56 6.27
C GLY A 51 3.81 -5.72 6.75
N GLU A 52 3.48 -6.89 7.27
CA GLU A 52 2.11 -7.23 7.69
C GLU A 52 1.59 -6.32 8.82
N ASP A 53 2.45 -5.71 9.63
CA ASP A 53 2.05 -4.80 10.71
C ASP A 53 1.36 -3.52 10.21
N VAL A 54 1.53 -3.19 8.95
CA VAL A 54 0.89 -2.04 8.29
C VAL A 54 0.08 -2.43 7.04
N GLY A 55 -0.20 -3.72 6.86
CA GLY A 55 -1.01 -4.22 5.76
C GLY A 55 -0.29 -4.34 4.41
N LEU A 56 1.05 -4.34 4.42
CA LEU A 56 1.92 -4.63 3.30
C LEU A 56 2.34 -6.11 3.29
N PRO A 57 2.86 -6.63 2.18
CA PRO A 57 3.52 -7.93 2.16
C PRO A 57 4.68 -8.01 3.18
N ASP A 58 4.95 -9.23 3.68
CA ASP A 58 6.09 -9.48 4.57
C ASP A 58 7.41 -8.99 3.95
N GLY A 59 8.26 -8.35 4.78
CA GLY A 59 9.53 -7.79 4.35
C GLY A 59 9.46 -6.51 3.52
N GLN A 60 8.27 -6.02 3.17
CA GLN A 60 8.12 -4.75 2.46
C GLN A 60 8.23 -3.57 3.43
N MET A 61 9.09 -2.60 3.11
CA MET A 61 9.25 -1.37 3.89
C MET A 61 7.95 -0.55 3.91
N GLY A 62 7.66 0.08 5.07
CA GLY A 62 6.58 1.03 5.22
C GLY A 62 6.83 2.32 4.43
N ASN A 63 5.83 3.17 4.43
CA ASN A 63 5.90 4.52 3.85
C ASN A 63 4.91 5.45 4.57
N SER A 64 5.04 6.75 4.34
CA SER A 64 4.22 7.74 5.06
C SER A 64 2.71 7.61 4.78
N GLU A 65 2.31 7.24 3.55
CA GLU A 65 0.89 7.04 3.20
C GLU A 65 0.27 5.93 4.05
N VAL A 66 0.91 4.76 4.01
CA VAL A 66 0.46 3.56 4.73
C VAL A 66 0.58 3.76 6.24
N GLY A 67 1.67 4.38 6.72
CA GLY A 67 1.88 4.65 8.14
C GLY A 67 0.79 5.53 8.73
N HIS A 68 0.53 6.70 8.13
CA HIS A 68 -0.50 7.62 8.60
C HIS A 68 -1.91 7.06 8.48
N LEU A 69 -2.18 6.28 7.40
CA LEU A 69 -3.46 5.60 7.24
C LEU A 69 -3.74 4.60 8.38
N ASN A 70 -2.73 3.80 8.77
CA ASN A 70 -2.87 2.85 9.88
C ASN A 70 -2.99 3.55 11.24
N ILE A 71 -2.21 4.63 11.46
CA ILE A 71 -2.30 5.46 12.67
C ILE A 71 -3.73 6.01 12.83
N GLY A 72 -4.27 6.64 11.79
CA GLY A 72 -5.60 7.23 11.81
C GLY A 72 -6.72 6.21 11.91
N ALA A 73 -6.61 5.09 11.20
CA ALA A 73 -7.64 4.06 11.16
C ALA A 73 -7.75 3.25 12.47
N GLY A 74 -6.71 3.23 13.32
CA GLY A 74 -6.69 2.41 14.52
C GLY A 74 -6.82 0.90 14.26
N ARG A 75 -6.54 0.48 13.04
CA ARG A 75 -6.54 -0.91 12.57
C ARG A 75 -5.58 -1.09 11.40
N ILE A 76 -5.18 -2.32 11.12
CA ILE A 76 -4.38 -2.60 9.91
C ILE A 76 -5.25 -2.38 8.68
N VAL A 77 -4.81 -1.49 7.78
CA VAL A 77 -5.44 -1.25 6.48
C VAL A 77 -4.61 -1.97 5.42
N PHE A 78 -5.09 -3.13 5.01
CA PHE A 78 -4.40 -3.96 4.04
C PHE A 78 -4.38 -3.30 2.66
N GLN A 79 -3.19 -3.23 2.07
CA GLN A 79 -3.02 -2.85 0.67
C GLN A 79 -3.55 -3.96 -0.25
N GLU A 80 -3.86 -3.65 -1.51
CA GLU A 80 -4.59 -4.55 -2.41
C GLU A 80 -3.97 -5.95 -2.50
N LEU A 81 -2.65 -6.07 -2.65
CA LEU A 81 -1.97 -7.37 -2.69
C LEU A 81 -2.21 -8.17 -1.40
N SER A 82 -1.99 -7.55 -0.25
CA SER A 82 -2.17 -8.21 1.06
C SER A 82 -3.65 -8.53 1.33
N ARG A 83 -4.57 -7.66 0.92
CA ARG A 83 -6.02 -7.85 1.04
C ARG A 83 -6.48 -9.08 0.25
N ILE A 84 -6.02 -9.22 -1.00
CA ILE A 84 -6.37 -10.38 -1.84
C ILE A 84 -5.70 -11.64 -1.31
N ASN A 85 -4.41 -11.58 -0.94
CA ASN A 85 -3.70 -12.71 -0.35
C ASN A 85 -4.40 -13.22 0.93
N ASN A 86 -4.85 -12.33 1.79
CA ASN A 86 -5.59 -12.70 3.00
C ASN A 86 -6.94 -13.36 2.65
N ALA A 87 -7.67 -12.83 1.66
CA ALA A 87 -8.91 -13.44 1.21
C ALA A 87 -8.72 -14.85 0.62
N ILE A 88 -7.57 -15.11 -0.01
CA ILE A 88 -7.20 -16.44 -0.47
C ILE A 88 -6.84 -17.34 0.72
N LYS A 89 -6.03 -16.85 1.66
CA LYS A 89 -5.54 -17.58 2.83
C LYS A 89 -6.66 -18.02 3.77
N ASP A 90 -7.64 -17.15 4.02
CA ASP A 90 -8.79 -17.45 4.89
C ASP A 90 -9.99 -18.08 4.16
N GLY A 91 -9.89 -18.22 2.83
CA GLY A 91 -10.92 -18.79 1.97
C GLY A 91 -12.10 -17.87 1.68
N SER A 92 -12.08 -16.61 2.12
CA SER A 92 -13.17 -15.66 1.87
C SER A 92 -13.30 -15.26 0.39
N ILE A 93 -12.24 -15.42 -0.40
CA ILE A 93 -12.30 -15.21 -1.86
C ILE A 93 -13.37 -16.09 -2.52
N ALA A 94 -13.58 -17.33 -2.02
CA ALA A 94 -14.60 -18.24 -2.53
C ALA A 94 -16.04 -17.77 -2.27
N LYS A 95 -16.22 -16.75 -1.43
CA LYS A 95 -17.52 -16.13 -1.12
C LYS A 95 -17.68 -14.76 -1.79
N ASN A 96 -16.72 -14.32 -2.60
CA ASN A 96 -16.83 -13.07 -3.32
C ASN A 96 -17.98 -13.15 -4.33
N GLU A 97 -19.04 -12.39 -4.08
CA GLU A 97 -20.30 -12.46 -4.84
C GLU A 97 -20.11 -12.18 -6.33
N VAL A 98 -19.15 -11.32 -6.68
CA VAL A 98 -18.88 -10.96 -8.08
C VAL A 98 -18.26 -12.14 -8.82
N PHE A 99 -17.28 -12.81 -8.23
CA PHE A 99 -16.68 -14.01 -8.83
C PHE A 99 -17.66 -15.16 -8.88
N VAL A 100 -18.39 -15.40 -7.77
CA VAL A 100 -19.40 -16.48 -7.69
C VAL A 100 -20.42 -16.31 -8.80
N LYS A 101 -20.98 -15.09 -8.94
CA LYS A 101 -21.99 -14.79 -9.96
C LYS A 101 -21.47 -15.05 -11.38
N ALA A 102 -20.28 -14.53 -11.72
CA ALA A 102 -19.68 -14.73 -13.04
C ALA A 102 -19.45 -16.23 -13.35
N MET A 103 -18.96 -17.01 -12.37
CA MET A 103 -18.73 -18.44 -12.50
C MET A 103 -20.01 -19.25 -12.62
N ASP A 104 -21.04 -18.94 -11.83
CA ASP A 104 -22.33 -19.62 -11.88
C ASP A 104 -23.07 -19.35 -13.20
N ASP A 105 -23.03 -18.12 -13.72
CA ASP A 105 -23.67 -17.75 -14.98
C ASP A 105 -23.00 -18.46 -16.19
N VAL A 106 -21.66 -18.46 -16.29
CA VAL A 106 -20.97 -19.18 -17.38
C VAL A 106 -21.18 -20.70 -17.28
N LYS A 107 -21.24 -21.25 -16.06
CA LYS A 107 -21.56 -22.65 -15.85
C LYS A 107 -22.98 -22.99 -16.34
N ALA A 108 -23.97 -22.16 -15.98
CA ALA A 108 -25.37 -22.38 -16.35
C ALA A 108 -25.57 -22.33 -17.87
N GLU A 109 -24.85 -21.44 -18.55
CA GLU A 109 -24.94 -21.24 -20.00
C GLU A 109 -23.98 -22.13 -20.81
N GLY A 110 -23.11 -22.90 -20.14
CA GLY A 110 -22.09 -23.73 -20.79
C GLY A 110 -21.03 -22.91 -21.54
N LYS A 111 -20.74 -21.70 -21.02
CA LYS A 111 -19.78 -20.75 -21.58
C LYS A 111 -18.39 -20.90 -20.98
N THR A 112 -17.42 -20.19 -21.55
CA THR A 112 -16.03 -20.18 -21.12
C THR A 112 -15.76 -19.04 -20.15
N LEU A 113 -14.99 -19.34 -19.10
CA LEU A 113 -14.40 -18.33 -18.22
C LEU A 113 -12.98 -18.00 -18.70
N HIS A 114 -12.74 -16.75 -19.05
CA HIS A 114 -11.44 -16.23 -19.42
C HIS A 114 -10.80 -15.50 -18.23
N LEU A 115 -9.54 -15.84 -17.94
CA LEU A 115 -8.73 -15.17 -16.92
C LEU A 115 -7.56 -14.48 -17.61
N MET A 116 -7.39 -13.17 -17.42
CA MET A 116 -6.31 -12.42 -18.05
C MET A 116 -5.52 -11.60 -17.05
N GLY A 117 -4.21 -11.48 -17.23
CA GLY A 117 -3.35 -10.67 -16.35
C GLY A 117 -1.89 -11.08 -16.35
N LEU A 118 -1.11 -10.34 -15.56
CA LEU A 118 0.34 -10.51 -15.48
C LEU A 118 0.71 -11.77 -14.69
N MET A 119 1.54 -12.62 -15.30
CA MET A 119 1.94 -13.92 -14.79
C MET A 119 3.33 -13.89 -14.17
N SER A 120 3.43 -13.47 -12.92
CA SER A 120 4.67 -13.54 -12.13
C SER A 120 4.38 -13.52 -10.63
N PRO A 121 5.35 -13.87 -9.78
CA PRO A 121 5.27 -13.68 -8.33
C PRO A 121 5.70 -12.26 -7.89
N GLY A 122 5.96 -11.32 -8.81
CA GLY A 122 6.53 -10.00 -8.52
C GLY A 122 5.65 -9.10 -7.64
N GLY A 123 4.34 -9.33 -7.61
CA GLY A 123 3.42 -8.65 -6.68
C GLY A 123 3.25 -7.15 -6.89
N VAL A 124 3.61 -6.60 -8.07
CA VAL A 124 3.48 -5.17 -8.38
C VAL A 124 2.15 -4.85 -9.06
N HIS A 125 1.72 -5.67 -10.01
CA HIS A 125 0.45 -5.50 -10.75
C HIS A 125 -0.55 -6.62 -10.50
N SER A 126 -0.03 -7.81 -10.20
CA SER A 126 -0.77 -9.05 -9.97
C SER A 126 0.10 -10.01 -9.17
N HIS A 127 -0.42 -11.18 -8.85
CA HIS A 127 0.37 -12.28 -8.31
C HIS A 127 -0.15 -13.62 -8.85
N MET A 128 0.74 -14.57 -9.15
CA MET A 128 0.37 -15.90 -9.68
C MET A 128 -0.63 -16.64 -8.78
N ASN A 129 -0.47 -16.57 -7.47
CA ASN A 129 -1.40 -17.20 -6.52
C ASN A 129 -2.85 -16.73 -6.70
N HIS A 130 -3.07 -15.51 -7.24
CA HIS A 130 -4.42 -14.98 -7.46
C HIS A 130 -5.10 -15.72 -8.62
N VAL A 131 -4.42 -15.90 -9.74
CA VAL A 131 -5.01 -16.64 -10.88
C VAL A 131 -5.15 -18.12 -10.55
N GLU A 132 -4.23 -18.73 -9.79
CA GLU A 132 -4.37 -20.11 -9.31
C GLU A 132 -5.61 -20.28 -8.42
N ALA A 133 -5.84 -19.34 -7.51
CA ALA A 133 -7.03 -19.33 -6.65
C ALA A 133 -8.32 -19.20 -7.49
N LEU A 134 -8.34 -18.34 -8.51
CA LEU A 134 -9.48 -18.18 -9.41
C LEU A 134 -9.76 -19.44 -10.25
N VAL A 135 -8.72 -20.09 -10.77
CA VAL A 135 -8.86 -21.37 -11.51
C VAL A 135 -9.42 -22.45 -10.60
N LYS A 136 -8.89 -22.59 -9.39
CA LYS A 136 -9.38 -23.54 -8.39
C LYS A 136 -10.84 -23.27 -8.04
N MET A 137 -11.17 -22.01 -7.76
CA MET A 137 -12.54 -21.60 -7.46
C MET A 137 -13.50 -21.92 -8.63
N ALA A 138 -13.11 -21.62 -9.86
CA ALA A 138 -13.92 -21.92 -11.05
C ALA A 138 -14.18 -23.42 -11.19
N ALA A 139 -13.16 -24.25 -10.99
CA ALA A 139 -13.28 -25.71 -11.04
C ALA A 139 -14.19 -26.25 -9.91
N GLU A 140 -14.07 -25.74 -8.69
CA GLU A 140 -14.92 -26.10 -7.54
C GLU A 140 -16.40 -25.67 -7.76
N HIS A 141 -16.65 -24.53 -8.42
CA HIS A 141 -17.98 -24.10 -8.86
C HIS A 141 -18.54 -24.96 -10.02
N GLY A 142 -17.70 -25.76 -10.66
CA GLY A 142 -18.09 -26.67 -11.74
C GLY A 142 -18.14 -26.02 -13.12
N VAL A 143 -17.41 -24.92 -13.31
CA VAL A 143 -17.13 -24.34 -14.64
C VAL A 143 -16.40 -25.39 -15.47
N LYS A 144 -16.84 -25.60 -16.72
CA LYS A 144 -16.31 -26.66 -17.57
C LYS A 144 -15.07 -26.27 -18.34
N THR A 145 -14.95 -24.99 -18.70
CA THR A 145 -13.89 -24.48 -19.55
C THR A 145 -13.32 -23.20 -18.97
N VAL A 146 -12.02 -23.20 -18.67
CA VAL A 146 -11.24 -22.04 -18.23
C VAL A 146 -10.10 -21.80 -19.21
N ARG A 147 -9.96 -20.58 -19.69
CA ARG A 147 -8.88 -20.15 -20.61
C ARG A 147 -8.10 -19.00 -20.01
N VAL A 148 -6.78 -19.18 -19.89
CA VAL A 148 -5.90 -18.17 -19.30
C VAL A 148 -5.13 -17.45 -20.40
N HIS A 149 -5.23 -16.13 -20.41
CA HIS A 149 -4.48 -15.22 -21.26
C HIS A 149 -3.33 -14.64 -20.42
N ALA A 150 -2.17 -15.23 -20.53
CA ALA A 150 -1.01 -14.94 -19.70
C ALA A 150 -0.22 -13.74 -20.25
N PHE A 151 -0.06 -12.69 -19.45
CA PHE A 151 0.83 -11.58 -19.77
C PHE A 151 2.18 -11.79 -19.06
N MET A 152 3.27 -11.86 -19.83
CA MET A 152 4.61 -12.15 -19.31
C MET A 152 5.25 -10.88 -18.76
N ASP A 153 5.96 -11.00 -17.64
CA ASP A 153 6.49 -9.87 -16.87
C ASP A 153 7.88 -9.43 -17.33
N GLY A 154 8.94 -10.03 -16.82
CA GLY A 154 10.34 -9.71 -17.11
C GLY A 154 10.80 -8.31 -16.75
N ARG A 155 10.02 -7.58 -15.93
CA ARG A 155 10.34 -6.24 -15.46
C ARG A 155 10.32 -6.14 -13.94
N ASP A 156 9.32 -6.73 -13.31
CA ASP A 156 9.16 -6.78 -11.85
C ASP A 156 9.79 -8.07 -11.28
N VAL A 157 10.25 -8.96 -12.15
CA VAL A 157 11.03 -10.18 -11.90
C VAL A 157 12.14 -10.31 -12.93
N ASP A 158 13.02 -11.32 -12.80
CA ASP A 158 14.11 -11.56 -13.75
C ASP A 158 13.58 -11.66 -15.19
N PRO A 159 14.22 -11.01 -16.17
CA PRO A 159 13.74 -10.89 -17.56
C PRO A 159 13.49 -12.22 -18.29
N GLN A 160 14.06 -13.33 -17.87
CA GLN A 160 13.88 -14.65 -18.50
C GLN A 160 13.39 -15.73 -17.52
N SER A 161 12.71 -15.33 -16.46
CA SER A 161 12.14 -16.25 -15.47
C SER A 161 10.77 -16.83 -15.88
N GLY A 162 10.08 -16.20 -16.82
CA GLY A 162 8.70 -16.50 -17.16
C GLY A 162 8.47 -17.90 -17.71
N ALA A 163 9.44 -18.49 -18.43
CA ALA A 163 9.33 -19.88 -18.88
C ALA A 163 9.26 -20.88 -17.71
N GLY A 164 9.94 -20.58 -16.59
CA GLY A 164 9.85 -21.36 -15.36
C GLY A 164 8.48 -21.26 -14.72
N TYR A 165 7.99 -20.05 -14.49
CA TYR A 165 6.64 -19.81 -13.93
C TYR A 165 5.54 -20.40 -14.80
N MET A 166 5.66 -20.29 -16.12
CA MET A 166 4.69 -20.89 -17.05
C MET A 166 4.69 -22.42 -16.95
N SER A 167 5.85 -23.06 -16.77
CA SER A 167 5.95 -24.51 -16.60
C SER A 167 5.24 -24.99 -15.33
N GLU A 168 5.44 -24.29 -14.21
CA GLU A 168 4.77 -24.58 -12.94
C GLU A 168 3.26 -24.38 -13.06
N PHE A 169 2.83 -23.30 -13.68
CA PHE A 169 1.43 -23.00 -13.89
C PHE A 169 0.72 -24.00 -14.82
N CYS A 170 1.35 -24.43 -15.92
CA CYS A 170 0.80 -25.46 -16.78
C CYS A 170 0.64 -26.81 -16.05
N ALA A 171 1.60 -27.16 -15.18
CA ALA A 171 1.49 -28.36 -14.35
C ALA A 171 0.33 -28.24 -13.34
N PHE A 172 0.14 -27.07 -12.75
CA PHE A 172 -1.00 -26.77 -11.88
C PHE A 172 -2.34 -26.93 -12.63
N LEU A 173 -2.48 -26.32 -13.83
CA LEU A 173 -3.70 -26.43 -14.65
C LEU A 173 -4.02 -27.89 -15.02
N ALA A 174 -3.00 -28.66 -15.42
CA ALA A 174 -3.17 -30.07 -15.74
C ALA A 174 -3.69 -30.87 -14.55
N LYS A 175 -3.15 -30.63 -13.37
CA LYS A 175 -3.60 -31.26 -12.13
C LYS A 175 -5.06 -30.91 -11.81
N ILE A 176 -5.45 -29.63 -11.88
CA ILE A 176 -6.84 -29.22 -11.66
C ILE A 176 -7.78 -29.89 -12.68
N SER A 177 -7.37 -29.96 -13.95
CA SER A 177 -8.17 -30.60 -14.99
C SER A 177 -8.37 -32.10 -14.73
N GLU A 178 -7.33 -32.80 -14.27
CA GLU A 178 -7.41 -34.24 -13.91
C GLU A 178 -8.31 -34.46 -12.69
N GLU A 179 -8.17 -33.64 -11.65
CA GLU A 179 -8.90 -33.82 -10.37
C GLU A 179 -10.38 -33.45 -10.48
N THR A 180 -10.74 -32.46 -11.31
CA THR A 180 -12.09 -31.86 -11.30
C THR A 180 -12.88 -32.05 -12.59
N GLY A 181 -12.21 -32.39 -13.68
CA GLY A 181 -12.80 -32.45 -15.01
C GLY A 181 -13.06 -31.08 -15.64
N CYS A 182 -12.52 -30.00 -15.06
CA CYS A 182 -12.51 -28.68 -15.66
C CYS A 182 -11.40 -28.62 -16.74
N ASP A 183 -11.72 -28.29 -17.99
CA ASP A 183 -10.72 -28.08 -19.04
C ASP A 183 -10.08 -26.68 -18.87
N ALA A 184 -9.01 -26.62 -18.07
CA ALA A 184 -8.28 -25.40 -17.78
C ALA A 184 -6.95 -25.37 -18.55
N ARG A 185 -6.74 -24.36 -19.41
CA ARG A 185 -5.54 -24.25 -20.25
C ARG A 185 -5.08 -22.80 -20.42
N VAL A 186 -3.79 -22.62 -20.73
CA VAL A 186 -3.26 -21.34 -21.24
C VAL A 186 -3.71 -21.21 -22.70
N ALA A 187 -4.50 -20.18 -22.98
CA ALA A 187 -5.02 -19.90 -24.32
C ALA A 187 -4.07 -19.04 -25.15
N THR A 188 -3.53 -17.98 -24.55
CA THR A 188 -2.61 -17.07 -25.23
C THR A 188 -1.49 -16.64 -24.31
N VAL A 189 -0.35 -16.29 -24.88
CA VAL A 189 0.80 -15.72 -24.19
C VAL A 189 1.19 -14.41 -24.87
N SER A 190 1.49 -13.37 -24.09
CA SER A 190 1.85 -12.05 -24.59
C SER A 190 2.72 -11.33 -23.58
N GLY A 191 3.82 -10.73 -23.99
CA GLY A 191 4.59 -9.86 -23.09
C GLY A 191 3.80 -8.63 -22.65
N ARG A 192 4.06 -8.15 -21.44
CA ARG A 192 3.39 -6.95 -20.89
C ARG A 192 3.59 -5.70 -21.74
N TYR A 193 4.64 -5.62 -22.55
CA TYR A 193 4.87 -4.55 -23.52
C TYR A 193 3.70 -4.39 -24.50
N TRP A 194 3.04 -5.49 -24.85
CA TRP A 194 1.90 -5.54 -25.76
C TRP A 194 0.57 -5.40 -25.02
N ALA A 195 0.37 -6.21 -23.98
CA ALA A 195 -0.92 -6.34 -23.31
C ALA A 195 -1.18 -5.29 -22.22
N MET A 196 -0.14 -4.58 -21.74
CA MET A 196 -0.21 -3.70 -20.58
C MET A 196 0.42 -2.33 -20.87
N ASP A 197 0.19 -1.79 -22.05
CA ASP A 197 0.57 -0.41 -22.36
C ASP A 197 -0.26 0.58 -21.54
N ARG A 198 0.31 1.75 -21.25
CA ARG A 198 -0.37 2.86 -20.55
C ARG A 198 -0.21 4.23 -21.22
N ASP A 199 0.43 4.24 -22.39
CA ASP A 199 0.78 5.45 -23.11
C ASP A 199 -0.08 5.66 -24.39
N ASN A 200 -1.25 4.94 -24.47
CA ASN A 200 -2.18 4.95 -25.59
C ASN A 200 -1.53 4.51 -26.93
N ARG A 201 -0.60 3.58 -26.86
CA ARG A 201 -0.02 2.92 -28.02
C ARG A 201 -0.91 1.75 -28.44
N TRP A 202 -2.03 2.11 -29.04
CA TRP A 202 -3.10 1.16 -29.36
C TRP A 202 -2.67 0.03 -30.27
N GLU A 203 -1.68 0.26 -31.14
CA GLU A 203 -1.09 -0.77 -32.00
C GLU A 203 -0.47 -1.93 -31.20
N ARG A 204 -0.03 -1.70 -29.97
CA ARG A 204 0.47 -2.76 -29.07
C ARG A 204 -0.68 -3.56 -28.49
N ILE A 205 -1.63 -2.85 -27.89
CA ILE A 205 -2.81 -3.46 -27.28
C ILE A 205 -3.60 -4.28 -28.32
N GLN A 206 -3.74 -3.77 -29.54
CA GLN A 206 -4.41 -4.46 -30.64
C GLN A 206 -3.81 -5.83 -30.90
N ARG A 207 -2.47 -5.97 -30.98
CA ARG A 207 -1.81 -7.24 -31.23
C ARG A 207 -2.13 -8.29 -30.16
N ALA A 208 -2.14 -7.90 -28.88
CA ALA A 208 -2.51 -8.79 -27.79
C ALA A 208 -4.01 -9.13 -27.84
N TYR A 209 -4.86 -8.13 -28.07
CA TYR A 209 -6.30 -8.31 -28.19
C TYR A 209 -6.68 -9.25 -29.34
N ASP A 210 -6.11 -9.04 -30.52
CA ASP A 210 -6.43 -9.85 -31.71
C ASP A 210 -6.12 -11.33 -31.51
N VAL A 211 -5.02 -11.65 -30.81
CA VAL A 211 -4.68 -13.03 -30.48
C VAL A 211 -5.66 -13.64 -29.47
N MET A 212 -6.17 -12.85 -28.51
CA MET A 212 -7.14 -13.34 -27.52
C MET A 212 -8.51 -13.62 -28.12
N VAL A 213 -9.00 -12.75 -29.00
CA VAL A 213 -10.39 -12.82 -29.50
C VAL A 213 -10.57 -13.68 -30.75
N ASN A 214 -9.51 -13.95 -31.48
CA ASN A 214 -9.58 -14.79 -32.69
C ASN A 214 -9.16 -16.21 -32.35
N ALA A 215 -9.99 -17.18 -32.78
CA ALA A 215 -9.62 -18.59 -32.71
C ALA A 215 -8.37 -18.86 -33.55
N SER A 216 -7.57 -19.80 -33.11
CA SER A 216 -6.36 -20.24 -33.82
C SER A 216 -6.28 -21.76 -33.78
N ASP A 217 -5.95 -22.36 -34.91
CA ASP A 217 -5.63 -23.79 -35.01
C ASP A 217 -4.22 -24.13 -34.47
N ALA A 218 -3.47 -23.12 -34.03
CA ALA A 218 -2.16 -23.31 -33.41
C ALA A 218 -2.32 -23.98 -32.05
N ASP A 219 -1.61 -25.06 -31.83
CA ASP A 219 -1.47 -25.76 -30.56
C ASP A 219 0.01 -25.70 -30.16
N VAL A 220 0.44 -24.52 -29.71
CA VAL A 220 1.82 -24.26 -29.32
C VAL A 220 1.95 -24.45 -27.82
N ASP A 221 2.86 -25.30 -27.38
CA ASP A 221 3.20 -25.40 -25.95
C ASP A 221 3.65 -24.03 -25.43
N PRO A 222 3.02 -23.47 -24.38
CA PRO A 222 3.31 -22.14 -23.90
C PRO A 222 4.78 -21.94 -23.49
N VAL A 223 5.38 -22.95 -22.84
CA VAL A 223 6.77 -22.92 -22.39
C VAL A 223 7.73 -22.94 -23.56
N ALA A 224 7.46 -23.81 -24.55
CA ALA A 224 8.27 -23.90 -25.77
C ALA A 224 8.19 -22.60 -26.58
N GLY A 225 7.00 -21.98 -26.66
CA GLY A 225 6.82 -20.70 -27.37
C GLY A 225 7.62 -19.57 -26.71
N ILE A 226 7.62 -19.49 -25.38
CA ILE A 226 8.40 -18.49 -24.61
C ILE A 226 9.90 -18.73 -24.83
N LYS A 227 10.38 -19.98 -24.72
CA LYS A 227 11.80 -20.32 -24.93
C LYS A 227 12.27 -20.02 -26.33
N ALA A 228 11.45 -20.32 -27.34
CA ALA A 228 11.75 -19.95 -28.72
C ALA A 228 11.87 -18.43 -28.93
N TYR A 229 11.11 -17.66 -28.18
CA TYR A 229 11.25 -16.20 -28.17
C TYR A 229 12.58 -15.75 -27.57
N TYR A 230 13.05 -16.35 -26.48
CA TYR A 230 14.36 -16.01 -25.87
C TYR A 230 15.54 -16.24 -26.83
N GLU A 231 15.46 -17.26 -27.69
CA GLU A 231 16.48 -17.50 -28.72
C GLU A 231 16.49 -16.39 -29.78
N LYS A 232 15.35 -15.77 -30.03
CA LYS A 232 15.16 -14.71 -31.03
C LYS A 232 15.47 -13.32 -30.47
N ASP A 233 15.09 -13.05 -29.21
CA ASP A 233 15.20 -11.74 -28.56
C ASP A 233 15.63 -11.89 -27.10
N PRO A 234 16.87 -11.49 -26.75
CA PRO A 234 17.41 -11.64 -25.39
C PRO A 234 16.78 -10.69 -24.37
N ARG A 235 15.93 -9.74 -24.77
CA ARG A 235 15.25 -8.82 -23.85
C ARG A 235 14.25 -9.53 -22.93
N GLY A 236 13.81 -10.73 -23.31
CA GLY A 236 13.05 -11.62 -22.45
C GLY A 236 11.54 -11.38 -22.41
N ASP A 237 10.95 -11.76 -21.29
CA ASP A 237 9.52 -11.92 -21.05
C ASP A 237 8.67 -10.69 -21.43
N GLU A 238 9.13 -9.51 -21.06
CA GLU A 238 8.40 -8.24 -21.29
C GLU A 238 7.99 -8.07 -22.75
N PHE A 239 8.83 -8.55 -23.68
CA PHE A 239 8.69 -8.32 -25.12
C PHE A 239 8.18 -9.53 -25.90
N VAL A 240 7.85 -10.65 -25.25
CA VAL A 240 7.29 -11.83 -25.91
C VAL A 240 6.14 -11.42 -26.82
N GLU A 241 6.31 -11.66 -28.14
CA GLU A 241 5.28 -11.34 -29.12
C GLU A 241 4.02 -12.17 -28.85
N PRO A 242 2.81 -11.57 -28.95
CA PRO A 242 1.57 -12.28 -28.71
C PRO A 242 1.42 -13.53 -29.59
N PHE A 243 1.12 -14.66 -28.98
CA PHE A 243 0.84 -15.92 -29.73
C PHE A 243 -0.28 -16.72 -29.06
N ALA A 244 -0.98 -17.50 -29.85
CA ALA A 244 -1.95 -18.48 -29.40
C ALA A 244 -1.23 -19.76 -28.97
N ALA A 245 -1.53 -20.25 -27.77
CA ALA A 245 -1.10 -21.56 -27.28
C ALA A 245 -2.22 -22.58 -27.54
N HIS A 246 -3.36 -22.44 -26.87
CA HIS A 246 -4.57 -23.20 -27.13
C HIS A 246 -5.75 -22.22 -27.07
N ASN A 247 -6.13 -21.64 -28.19
CA ASN A 247 -7.11 -20.56 -28.22
C ASN A 247 -8.26 -20.79 -29.17
N GLU A 248 -9.44 -20.99 -28.62
CA GLU A 248 -10.70 -21.09 -29.35
C GLU A 248 -11.31 -19.72 -29.66
N GLY A 249 -10.68 -18.63 -29.18
CA GLY A 249 -11.19 -17.27 -29.22
C GLY A 249 -12.15 -16.97 -28.08
N ILE A 250 -12.36 -15.68 -27.86
CA ILE A 250 -13.39 -15.21 -26.92
C ILE A 250 -14.70 -15.02 -27.68
N HIS A 251 -15.82 -15.52 -27.14
CA HIS A 251 -17.12 -15.51 -27.78
C HIS A 251 -18.17 -14.74 -27.01
N GLU A 252 -19.25 -14.39 -27.68
CA GLU A 252 -20.40 -13.76 -27.01
C GLU A 252 -20.97 -14.65 -25.90
N GLY A 253 -21.23 -14.03 -24.75
CA GLY A 253 -21.74 -14.69 -23.56
C GLY A 253 -20.67 -15.33 -22.69
N ASP A 254 -19.41 -15.38 -23.10
CA ASP A 254 -18.32 -15.76 -22.22
C ASP A 254 -18.12 -14.70 -21.12
N ALA A 255 -17.45 -15.06 -20.03
CA ALA A 255 -17.04 -14.10 -19.00
C ALA A 255 -15.53 -13.94 -18.95
N ALA A 256 -15.08 -12.76 -18.55
CA ALA A 256 -13.67 -12.48 -18.37
C ALA A 256 -13.41 -11.89 -16.96
N ILE A 257 -12.31 -12.34 -16.32
CA ILE A 257 -11.78 -11.76 -15.09
C ILE A 257 -10.37 -11.26 -15.36
N PHE A 258 -10.16 -9.97 -15.18
CA PHE A 258 -8.83 -9.37 -15.23
C PHE A 258 -8.24 -9.34 -13.82
N PHE A 259 -7.29 -10.23 -13.54
CA PHE A 259 -6.78 -10.45 -12.18
C PHE A 259 -5.66 -9.50 -11.73
N ASN A 260 -5.29 -8.50 -12.52
CA ASN A 260 -4.42 -7.42 -12.05
C ASN A 260 -5.13 -6.59 -10.98
N PHE A 261 -4.45 -6.29 -9.87
CA PHE A 261 -4.99 -5.41 -8.84
C PHE A 261 -4.51 -3.96 -8.97
N ARG A 262 -3.42 -3.69 -9.71
CA ARG A 262 -2.94 -2.34 -9.99
C ARG A 262 -3.52 -1.80 -11.30
N PRO A 263 -4.19 -0.63 -11.26
CA PRO A 263 -5.03 -0.14 -12.37
C PRO A 263 -4.28 0.37 -13.58
N ASP A 264 -3.14 1.07 -13.39
CA ASP A 264 -2.51 1.95 -14.38
C ASP A 264 -2.25 1.29 -15.75
N ARG A 265 -1.89 0.01 -15.78
CA ARG A 265 -1.62 -0.77 -17.00
C ARG A 265 -2.75 -1.72 -17.40
N ALA A 266 -3.84 -1.74 -16.65
CA ALA A 266 -5.01 -2.57 -16.97
C ALA A 266 -6.10 -1.79 -17.71
N ARG A 267 -6.10 -0.45 -17.59
CA ARG A 267 -7.15 0.41 -18.15
C ARG A 267 -7.35 0.26 -19.65
N GLN A 268 -6.27 0.26 -20.43
CA GLN A 268 -6.38 0.24 -21.89
C GLN A 268 -7.00 -1.07 -22.40
N MET A 269 -6.56 -2.22 -21.90
CA MET A 269 -7.15 -3.50 -22.28
C MET A 269 -8.62 -3.60 -21.83
N THR A 270 -8.94 -3.07 -20.64
CA THR A 270 -10.34 -2.98 -20.18
C THR A 270 -11.20 -2.15 -21.14
N ARG A 271 -10.75 -0.96 -21.54
CA ARG A 271 -11.44 -0.12 -22.51
C ARG A 271 -11.70 -0.85 -23.84
N VAL A 272 -10.72 -1.60 -24.32
CA VAL A 272 -10.88 -2.38 -25.56
C VAL A 272 -12.02 -3.39 -25.43
N PHE A 273 -12.25 -4.00 -24.27
CA PHE A 273 -13.34 -4.96 -24.10
C PHE A 273 -14.68 -4.27 -23.79
N THR A 274 -14.69 -3.15 -23.07
CA THR A 274 -15.90 -2.63 -22.41
C THR A 274 -16.45 -1.33 -22.99
N ASP A 275 -15.60 -0.46 -23.58
CA ASP A 275 -16.07 0.80 -24.16
C ASP A 275 -17.02 0.55 -25.33
N LYS A 276 -18.20 1.14 -25.28
CA LYS A 276 -19.19 1.04 -26.37
C LYS A 276 -18.73 1.80 -27.61
N GLU A 277 -18.13 2.98 -27.40
CA GLU A 277 -17.55 3.82 -28.42
C GLU A 277 -16.02 3.85 -28.21
N PHE A 278 -15.32 2.91 -28.87
CA PHE A 278 -13.88 2.80 -28.78
C PHE A 278 -13.25 3.24 -30.10
N ASP A 279 -12.31 4.15 -30.04
CA ASP A 279 -11.68 4.82 -31.19
C ASP A 279 -10.18 4.48 -31.40
N GLY A 280 -9.62 3.60 -30.55
CA GLY A 280 -8.19 3.26 -30.62
C GLY A 280 -7.78 2.46 -31.86
N PHE A 281 -8.63 1.51 -32.28
CA PHE A 281 -8.47 0.70 -33.51
C PHE A 281 -9.79 0.00 -33.86
N GLU A 282 -9.90 -0.48 -35.09
CA GLU A 282 -11.03 -1.30 -35.50
C GLU A 282 -10.95 -2.68 -34.82
N ARG A 283 -11.96 -3.05 -34.05
CA ARG A 283 -12.00 -4.29 -33.29
C ARG A 283 -13.25 -5.12 -33.58
N LYS A 284 -13.14 -6.42 -33.40
CA LYS A 284 -14.28 -7.29 -33.23
C LYS A 284 -14.89 -7.05 -31.85
N GLN A 285 -16.03 -6.36 -31.78
CA GLN A 285 -16.72 -6.14 -30.51
C GLN A 285 -17.35 -7.46 -30.06
N ILE A 286 -17.04 -7.89 -28.82
CA ILE A 286 -17.59 -9.09 -28.20
C ILE A 286 -18.37 -8.67 -26.96
N LYS A 287 -19.63 -9.08 -26.89
CA LYS A 287 -20.44 -8.83 -25.70
C LYS A 287 -20.23 -9.99 -24.72
N LEU A 288 -19.40 -9.74 -23.71
CA LEU A 288 -19.23 -10.66 -22.59
C LEU A 288 -20.45 -10.63 -21.67
N SER A 289 -20.76 -11.74 -21.01
CA SER A 289 -21.77 -11.80 -19.96
C SER A 289 -21.30 -11.05 -18.71
N HIS A 290 -20.03 -11.18 -18.39
CA HIS A 290 -19.35 -10.49 -17.29
C HIS A 290 -17.96 -10.03 -17.73
N PHE A 291 -17.59 -8.81 -17.35
CA PHE A 291 -16.20 -8.35 -17.33
C PHE A 291 -15.86 -7.90 -15.93
N VAL A 292 -15.14 -8.75 -15.22
CA VAL A 292 -14.79 -8.51 -13.80
C VAL A 292 -13.35 -8.01 -13.72
N THR A 293 -13.15 -6.91 -12.99
CA THR A 293 -11.82 -6.42 -12.61
C THR A 293 -11.52 -6.76 -11.17
N MET A 294 -10.27 -7.09 -10.87
CA MET A 294 -9.86 -7.42 -9.50
C MET A 294 -10.13 -6.24 -8.55
N THR A 295 -9.73 -5.04 -8.96
CA THR A 295 -9.94 -3.78 -8.23
C THR A 295 -10.59 -2.75 -9.16
N GLU A 296 -10.99 -1.60 -8.63
CA GLU A 296 -11.47 -0.49 -9.44
C GLU A 296 -10.33 0.12 -10.26
N TYR A 297 -10.39 -0.02 -11.59
CA TYR A 297 -9.37 0.53 -12.49
C TYR A 297 -9.65 1.98 -12.89
N ASP A 298 -10.92 2.33 -13.03
CA ASP A 298 -11.41 3.67 -13.31
C ASP A 298 -12.89 3.76 -12.91
N PRO A 299 -13.33 4.79 -12.17
CA PRO A 299 -14.72 4.92 -11.74
C PRO A 299 -15.71 5.13 -12.89
N THR A 300 -15.23 5.43 -14.09
CA THR A 300 -16.08 5.60 -15.28
C THR A 300 -16.35 4.29 -16.04
N PHE A 301 -15.67 3.21 -15.68
CA PHE A 301 -15.88 1.92 -16.33
C PHE A 301 -17.15 1.23 -15.85
N ASP A 302 -17.96 0.79 -16.80
CA ASP A 302 -19.18 -0.02 -16.55
C ASP A 302 -18.75 -1.50 -16.44
N VAL A 303 -18.11 -1.86 -15.33
CA VAL A 303 -17.55 -3.21 -15.06
C VAL A 303 -17.87 -3.64 -13.63
N GLU A 304 -17.82 -4.95 -13.40
CA GLU A 304 -17.96 -5.52 -12.07
C GLU A 304 -16.59 -5.54 -11.37
N VAL A 305 -16.54 -5.06 -10.12
CA VAL A 305 -15.30 -4.94 -9.34
C VAL A 305 -15.33 -5.93 -8.18
N ALA A 306 -14.39 -6.88 -8.15
CA ALA A 306 -14.36 -7.93 -7.14
C ALA A 306 -13.89 -7.42 -5.76
N PHE A 307 -12.89 -6.54 -5.74
CA PHE A 307 -12.39 -5.89 -4.53
C PHE A 307 -12.49 -4.36 -4.69
N PRO A 308 -13.67 -3.78 -4.48
CA PRO A 308 -13.86 -2.34 -4.60
C PRO A 308 -12.99 -1.59 -3.59
N LYS A 309 -12.58 -0.36 -3.93
CA LYS A 309 -11.85 0.50 -3.03
C LYS A 309 -12.71 0.79 -1.80
N THR A 310 -12.17 0.50 -0.63
CA THR A 310 -12.81 0.80 0.65
C THR A 310 -11.95 1.79 1.41
N PHE A 311 -12.59 2.82 1.94
CA PHE A 311 -11.94 3.74 2.87
C PHE A 311 -12.27 3.31 4.30
N PRO A 312 -11.30 3.33 5.23
CA PRO A 312 -11.61 3.07 6.62
C PRO A 312 -12.55 4.16 7.17
N GLU A 313 -13.66 3.73 7.73
CA GLU A 313 -14.62 4.58 8.43
C GLU A 313 -14.30 4.61 9.93
N ASN A 314 -14.86 5.60 10.63
CA ASN A 314 -14.69 5.76 12.08
C ASN A 314 -13.22 5.83 12.51
N VAL A 315 -12.41 6.56 11.71
CA VAL A 315 -11.00 6.83 12.01
C VAL A 315 -10.87 7.79 13.20
N LEU A 316 -9.64 8.02 13.68
CA LEU A 316 -9.34 8.91 14.82
C LEU A 316 -10.07 10.25 14.70
N ALA A 317 -9.99 10.91 13.55
CA ALA A 317 -10.62 12.19 13.30
C ALA A 317 -12.16 12.13 13.37
N ASP A 318 -12.77 11.03 12.92
CA ASP A 318 -14.22 10.83 13.03
C ASP A 318 -14.65 10.68 14.48
N VAL A 319 -13.91 9.89 15.27
CA VAL A 319 -14.22 9.67 16.70
C VAL A 319 -14.09 10.96 17.50
N ILE A 320 -13.06 11.78 17.22
CA ILE A 320 -12.89 13.09 17.85
C ILE A 320 -14.09 13.99 17.51
N ALA A 321 -14.46 14.11 16.24
CA ALA A 321 -15.58 14.90 15.76
C ALA A 321 -16.92 14.43 16.38
N ALA A 322 -17.19 13.11 16.38
CA ALA A 322 -18.40 12.54 16.97
C ALA A 322 -18.54 12.80 18.47
N ASN A 323 -17.43 13.07 19.17
CA ASN A 323 -17.42 13.49 20.57
C ASN A 323 -17.59 15.00 20.77
N GLY A 324 -17.79 15.78 19.70
CA GLY A 324 -17.90 17.24 19.72
C GLY A 324 -16.62 17.96 20.13
N LEU A 325 -15.46 17.35 19.88
CA LEU A 325 -14.14 17.86 20.22
C LEU A 325 -13.47 18.48 19.00
N LYS A 326 -12.55 19.41 19.25
CA LYS A 326 -11.78 20.08 18.21
C LYS A 326 -10.43 19.41 18.01
N GLN A 327 -9.97 19.38 16.77
CA GLN A 327 -8.67 18.85 16.40
C GLN A 327 -7.93 19.81 15.46
N LEU A 328 -6.62 19.88 15.60
CA LEU A 328 -5.75 20.68 14.74
C LEU A 328 -4.64 19.80 14.16
N HIS A 329 -4.58 19.71 12.83
CA HIS A 329 -3.58 18.98 12.10
C HIS A 329 -2.60 19.94 11.44
N THR A 330 -1.30 19.71 11.60
CA THR A 330 -0.26 20.57 11.04
C THR A 330 0.92 19.79 10.51
N ALA A 331 1.44 20.24 9.40
CA ALA A 331 2.68 19.77 8.78
C ALA A 331 3.15 20.80 7.75
N GLU A 332 4.36 20.63 7.27
CA GLU A 332 4.81 21.33 6.07
C GLU A 332 4.31 20.64 4.78
N THR A 333 4.43 21.31 3.62
CA THR A 333 3.82 20.91 2.34
C THR A 333 4.05 19.45 1.99
N GLU A 334 5.27 18.92 2.19
CA GLU A 334 5.64 17.54 1.83
C GLU A 334 4.84 16.50 2.61
N LYS A 335 4.40 16.81 3.82
CA LYS A 335 3.71 15.88 4.71
C LYS A 335 2.29 16.33 5.08
N TYR A 336 1.78 17.38 4.43
CA TYR A 336 0.42 17.88 4.71
C TYR A 336 -0.67 16.85 4.40
N ALA A 337 -0.59 16.19 3.24
CA ALA A 337 -1.55 15.15 2.87
C ALA A 337 -1.53 13.96 3.84
N HIS A 338 -0.38 13.68 4.49
CA HIS A 338 -0.23 12.56 5.40
C HIS A 338 -1.02 12.79 6.69
N VAL A 339 -0.94 13.98 7.28
CA VAL A 339 -1.71 14.32 8.50
C VAL A 339 -3.15 14.73 8.23
N THR A 340 -3.56 14.84 6.96
CA THR A 340 -4.94 15.19 6.56
C THR A 340 -5.59 14.03 5.82
N PHE A 341 -5.38 13.90 4.51
CA PHE A 341 -6.01 12.90 3.66
C PHE A 341 -5.79 11.46 4.16
N PHE A 342 -4.53 11.04 4.37
CA PHE A 342 -4.23 9.66 4.76
C PHE A 342 -4.65 9.36 6.20
N LEU A 343 -4.37 10.25 7.14
CA LEU A 343 -4.79 10.09 8.54
C LEU A 343 -6.32 10.04 8.67
N ASN A 344 -7.04 10.78 7.82
CA ASN A 344 -8.49 10.82 7.77
C ASN A 344 -9.11 9.67 6.93
N GLY A 345 -8.35 8.59 6.72
CA GLY A 345 -8.86 7.41 6.04
C GLY A 345 -9.02 7.56 4.52
N GLY A 346 -8.30 8.50 3.88
CA GLY A 346 -8.39 8.76 2.43
C GLY A 346 -9.54 9.72 2.06
N ILE A 347 -10.01 10.52 3.01
CA ILE A 347 -11.05 11.54 2.81
C ILE A 347 -10.40 12.93 2.84
N GLU A 348 -10.58 13.70 1.76
CA GLU A 348 -9.98 15.03 1.63
C GLU A 348 -10.69 16.10 2.49
N GLU A 349 -12.02 15.99 2.61
CA GLU A 349 -12.82 16.97 3.35
C GLU A 349 -12.48 16.96 4.83
N PRO A 350 -12.22 18.14 5.44
CA PRO A 350 -12.01 18.23 6.89
C PRO A 350 -13.21 17.70 7.67
N LYS A 351 -12.94 17.01 8.77
CA LYS A 351 -13.98 16.55 9.69
C LYS A 351 -14.54 17.74 10.51
N GLU A 352 -15.71 17.57 11.10
CA GLU A 352 -16.29 18.60 11.96
C GLU A 352 -15.34 18.93 13.12
N GLY A 353 -15.06 20.21 13.31
CA GLY A 353 -14.10 20.68 14.33
C GLY A 353 -12.62 20.50 13.96
N GLU A 354 -12.30 20.07 12.75
CA GLU A 354 -10.92 19.93 12.26
C GLU A 354 -10.41 21.25 11.67
N GLU A 355 -9.32 21.73 12.24
CA GLU A 355 -8.53 22.84 11.72
C GLU A 355 -7.23 22.32 11.10
N ARG A 356 -6.83 22.86 9.97
CA ARG A 356 -5.62 22.48 9.24
C ARG A 356 -4.67 23.66 9.13
N VAL A 357 -3.42 23.48 9.58
CA VAL A 357 -2.37 24.50 9.51
C VAL A 357 -1.24 24.00 8.61
N LEU A 358 -1.24 24.49 7.37
CA LEU A 358 -0.18 24.20 6.41
C LEU A 358 0.96 25.21 6.55
N VAL A 359 2.20 24.71 6.56
CA VAL A 359 3.43 25.48 6.45
C VAL A 359 4.10 25.16 5.11
N ALA A 360 4.55 26.15 4.38
CA ALA A 360 5.23 25.91 3.11
C ALA A 360 6.61 25.26 3.34
N SER A 361 6.91 24.19 2.63
CA SER A 361 8.26 23.62 2.61
C SER A 361 9.27 24.55 1.95
N PRO A 362 10.57 24.50 2.32
CA PRO A 362 11.60 25.36 1.74
C PRO A 362 11.74 25.14 0.23
N LYS A 363 11.94 26.21 -0.51
CA LYS A 363 12.15 26.16 -1.97
C LYS A 363 13.64 25.94 -2.30
N VAL A 364 14.14 24.76 -1.96
CA VAL A 364 15.51 24.32 -2.25
C VAL A 364 15.50 23.18 -3.28
N ALA A 365 16.62 22.93 -3.94
CA ALA A 365 16.70 21.86 -4.93
C ALA A 365 16.59 20.48 -4.30
N THR A 366 17.26 20.30 -3.16
CA THR A 366 17.24 19.08 -2.31
C THR A 366 17.30 19.51 -0.85
N TYR A 367 16.70 18.73 0.05
CA TYR A 367 16.54 19.13 1.46
C TYR A 367 17.81 18.98 2.30
N ASP A 368 18.87 18.35 1.80
CA ASP A 368 20.20 18.38 2.43
C ASP A 368 20.81 19.79 2.48
N LEU A 369 20.34 20.70 1.63
CA LEU A 369 20.74 22.12 1.61
C LEU A 369 20.11 22.93 2.75
N GLN A 370 18.99 22.46 3.31
CA GLN A 370 18.28 23.06 4.42
C GLN A 370 17.64 21.96 5.31
N PRO A 371 18.45 21.23 6.11
CA PRO A 371 17.98 20.05 6.85
C PRO A 371 16.91 20.34 7.91
N GLU A 372 16.90 21.56 8.47
CA GLU A 372 15.85 22.01 9.41
C GLU A 372 14.49 22.14 8.74
N MET A 373 14.45 22.19 7.40
CA MET A 373 13.25 22.34 6.60
C MET A 373 12.33 23.45 7.15
N SER A 374 11.04 23.20 7.33
CA SER A 374 10.11 24.14 7.96
C SER A 374 9.75 23.77 9.41
N ALA A 375 10.47 22.84 10.03
CA ALA A 375 10.20 22.45 11.42
C ALA A 375 10.18 23.61 12.41
N PRO A 376 11.03 24.66 12.32
CA PRO A 376 10.94 25.81 13.21
C PRO A 376 9.61 26.56 13.10
N GLU A 377 9.09 26.80 11.88
CA GLU A 377 7.81 27.49 11.68
C GLU A 377 6.61 26.62 12.08
N VAL A 378 6.65 25.31 11.77
CA VAL A 378 5.64 24.35 12.25
C VAL A 378 5.57 24.37 13.76
N THR A 379 6.73 24.34 14.43
CA THR A 379 6.85 24.38 15.89
C THR A 379 6.25 25.66 16.46
N GLU A 380 6.59 26.82 15.91
CA GLU A 380 6.09 28.12 16.38
C GLU A 380 4.55 28.18 16.31
N LYS A 381 3.98 27.80 15.15
CA LYS A 381 2.53 27.79 14.93
C LYS A 381 1.82 26.80 15.85
N LEU A 382 2.37 25.60 16.03
CA LEU A 382 1.79 24.58 16.90
C LEU A 382 1.82 25.03 18.38
N VAL A 383 2.95 25.54 18.86
CA VAL A 383 3.09 26.05 20.22
C VAL A 383 2.12 27.23 20.49
N ALA A 384 1.97 28.12 19.50
CA ALA A 384 0.99 29.20 19.60
C ALA A 384 -0.44 28.66 19.71
N ALA A 385 -0.82 27.71 18.85
CA ALA A 385 -2.15 27.08 18.87
C ALA A 385 -2.45 26.35 20.20
N ILE A 386 -1.47 25.62 20.74
CA ILE A 386 -1.56 24.97 22.05
C ILE A 386 -1.76 26.02 23.16
N ASN A 387 -0.97 27.08 23.14
CA ASN A 387 -1.07 28.15 24.15
C ASN A 387 -2.40 28.91 24.11
N GLU A 388 -2.98 29.05 22.92
CA GLU A 388 -4.30 29.65 22.74
C GLU A 388 -5.45 28.70 23.07
N GLY A 389 -5.19 27.38 23.19
CA GLY A 389 -6.21 26.35 23.44
C GLY A 389 -7.16 26.18 22.26
N ARG A 390 -6.64 26.17 21.02
CA ARG A 390 -7.46 26.15 19.81
C ARG A 390 -8.13 24.79 19.57
N ALA A 391 -7.53 23.71 20.08
CA ALA A 391 -8.07 22.36 19.91
C ALA A 391 -7.92 21.51 21.19
N ASP A 392 -8.63 20.39 21.21
CA ASP A 392 -8.54 19.34 22.23
C ASP A 392 -7.51 18.28 21.83
N PHE A 393 -7.35 18.04 20.50
CA PHE A 393 -6.37 17.15 19.91
C PHE A 393 -5.48 17.92 18.93
N TYR A 394 -4.19 17.67 19.01
CA TYR A 394 -3.19 18.23 18.11
C TYR A 394 -2.43 17.07 17.45
N ILE A 395 -2.22 17.16 16.15
CA ILE A 395 -1.49 16.16 15.36
C ILE A 395 -0.48 16.91 14.51
N VAL A 396 0.79 16.52 14.63
CA VAL A 396 1.89 17.12 13.88
C VAL A 396 2.78 16.06 13.26
N ASN A 397 3.22 16.34 12.03
CA ASN A 397 4.29 15.60 11.37
C ASN A 397 5.49 16.53 11.16
N PHE A 398 6.68 16.07 11.55
CA PHE A 398 7.97 16.67 11.23
C PHE A 398 8.62 15.86 10.11
N ALA A 399 8.72 16.44 8.94
CA ALA A 399 9.14 15.78 7.69
C ALA A 399 10.63 15.46 7.60
N ASN A 400 11.42 16.00 8.51
CA ASN A 400 12.86 16.17 8.39
C ASN A 400 13.63 14.86 8.15
N CYS A 401 13.42 13.82 8.99
CA CYS A 401 14.24 12.61 8.94
C CYS A 401 13.99 11.84 7.64
N ASP A 402 12.76 11.85 7.12
CA ASP A 402 12.41 11.21 5.86
C ASP A 402 12.91 11.99 4.66
N MET A 403 12.52 13.26 4.54
CA MET A 403 12.81 14.05 3.34
C MET A 403 14.30 14.31 3.15
N VAL A 404 15.05 14.52 4.24
CA VAL A 404 16.51 14.67 4.19
C VAL A 404 17.18 13.30 4.03
N GLY A 405 16.65 12.25 4.68
CA GLY A 405 17.12 10.88 4.52
C GLY A 405 17.14 10.42 3.07
N HIS A 406 16.13 10.74 2.29
CA HIS A 406 16.05 10.45 0.86
C HIS A 406 17.17 11.07 0.02
N THR A 407 17.89 12.07 0.53
CA THR A 407 19.03 12.65 -0.17
C THR A 407 20.29 11.79 -0.09
N GLY A 408 20.37 10.86 0.86
CA GLY A 408 21.54 10.02 1.11
C GLY A 408 22.72 10.79 1.73
N VAL A 409 22.52 12.03 2.19
CA VAL A 409 23.57 12.88 2.78
C VAL A 409 23.56 12.74 4.30
N PHE A 410 24.44 11.91 4.85
CA PHE A 410 24.50 11.54 6.26
C PHE A 410 24.53 12.75 7.21
N ASP A 411 25.47 13.69 7.01
CA ASP A 411 25.62 14.86 7.89
C ASP A 411 24.40 15.79 7.86
N ALA A 412 23.66 15.80 6.75
CA ALA A 412 22.41 16.55 6.66
C ALA A 412 21.28 15.82 7.41
N ALA A 413 21.20 14.50 7.29
CA ALA A 413 20.23 13.70 8.04
C ALA A 413 20.45 13.83 9.57
N VAL A 414 21.70 13.85 10.04
CA VAL A 414 22.02 14.13 11.46
C VAL A 414 21.44 15.49 11.91
N LYS A 415 21.63 16.55 11.11
CA LYS A 415 21.07 17.89 11.42
C LYS A 415 19.53 17.91 11.35
N ALA A 416 18.94 17.13 10.47
CA ALA A 416 17.50 16.97 10.36
C ALA A 416 16.92 16.38 11.65
N VAL A 417 17.53 15.34 12.20
CA VAL A 417 17.15 14.74 13.49
C VAL A 417 17.34 15.74 14.64
N GLU A 418 18.45 16.49 14.67
CA GLU A 418 18.70 17.53 15.69
C GLU A 418 17.64 18.65 15.64
N ALA A 419 17.15 19.01 14.45
CA ALA A 419 16.07 19.98 14.28
C ALA A 419 14.74 19.47 14.84
N VAL A 420 14.47 18.16 14.70
CA VAL A 420 13.29 17.53 15.32
C VAL A 420 13.42 17.53 16.84
N ASP A 421 14.59 17.25 17.41
CA ASP A 421 14.83 17.31 18.85
C ASP A 421 14.57 18.73 19.41
N ASP A 422 15.04 19.77 18.70
CA ASP A 422 14.75 21.16 19.06
C ASP A 422 13.25 21.47 19.04
N ALA A 423 12.51 20.96 18.05
CA ALA A 423 11.06 21.09 17.97
C ALA A 423 10.35 20.40 19.15
N LEU A 424 10.73 19.16 19.46
CA LEU A 424 10.19 18.41 20.61
C LEU A 424 10.40 19.18 21.91
N SER A 425 11.58 19.80 22.10
CA SER A 425 11.93 20.57 23.29
C SER A 425 11.01 21.77 23.58
N LYS A 426 10.27 22.23 22.56
CA LYS A 426 9.33 23.37 22.67
C LYS A 426 7.88 22.91 22.74
N VAL A 427 7.52 21.92 21.90
CA VAL A 427 6.13 21.47 21.75
C VAL A 427 5.68 20.63 22.95
N VAL A 428 6.52 19.68 23.42
CA VAL A 428 6.19 18.81 24.55
C VAL A 428 5.95 19.60 25.85
N PRO A 429 6.82 20.53 26.26
CA PRO A 429 6.53 21.36 27.43
C PRO A 429 5.27 22.21 27.28
N ALA A 430 4.93 22.68 26.07
CA ALA A 430 3.74 23.47 25.84
C ALA A 430 2.45 22.68 26.12
N ILE A 431 2.36 21.41 25.64
CA ILE A 431 1.19 20.59 25.91
C ILE A 431 1.08 20.18 27.38
N LEU A 432 2.20 19.83 28.01
CA LEU A 432 2.25 19.48 29.43
C LEU A 432 1.83 20.68 30.32
N ALA A 433 2.23 21.90 29.97
CA ALA A 433 1.83 23.12 30.69
C ALA A 433 0.31 23.37 30.63
N LYS A 434 -0.38 22.82 29.63
CA LYS A 434 -1.86 22.81 29.55
C LYS A 434 -2.48 21.65 30.33
N GLY A 435 -1.67 20.82 30.96
CA GLY A 435 -2.10 19.64 31.68
C GLY A 435 -2.53 18.49 30.77
N GLY A 436 -2.08 18.50 29.54
CA GLY A 436 -2.28 17.47 28.56
C GLY A 436 -1.17 16.40 28.56
N PHE A 437 -1.17 15.54 27.54
CA PHE A 437 -0.17 14.51 27.30
C PHE A 437 0.26 14.48 25.83
N ALA A 438 1.39 13.82 25.55
CA ALA A 438 1.88 13.62 24.18
C ALA A 438 2.20 12.16 23.92
N LEU A 439 1.88 11.69 22.71
CA LEU A 439 2.37 10.47 22.09
C LEU A 439 3.36 10.84 21.02
N ILE A 440 4.58 10.28 21.08
CA ILE A 440 5.66 10.58 20.14
C ILE A 440 6.02 9.28 19.44
N THR A 441 6.02 9.29 18.11
CA THR A 441 6.31 8.13 17.27
C THR A 441 6.95 8.54 15.95
N ALA A 442 7.19 7.56 15.08
CA ALA A 442 7.43 7.74 13.66
C ALA A 442 6.47 6.83 12.87
N ASP A 443 6.38 7.00 11.59
CA ASP A 443 5.49 6.25 10.71
C ASP A 443 6.21 5.17 9.89
N HIS A 444 7.52 5.30 9.70
CA HIS A 444 8.46 4.33 9.14
C HIS A 444 9.90 4.74 9.46
N GLY A 445 10.87 3.92 9.05
CA GLY A 445 12.29 4.26 9.12
C GLY A 445 12.83 4.76 7.78
N ASN A 446 13.83 5.63 7.84
CA ASN A 446 14.62 6.15 6.72
C ASN A 446 16.01 6.58 7.19
N ALA A 447 16.11 7.62 8.04
CA ALA A 447 17.37 8.18 8.54
C ALA A 447 18.16 7.23 9.48
N ASP A 448 17.56 6.15 9.89
CA ASP A 448 18.18 5.09 10.68
C ASP A 448 19.15 4.19 9.88
N HIS A 449 19.18 4.34 8.52
CA HIS A 449 20.11 3.64 7.64
C HIS A 449 20.41 4.48 6.39
N MET A 450 21.57 5.14 6.37
CA MET A 450 21.87 6.16 5.35
C MET A 450 22.77 5.68 4.20
N PHE A 451 23.49 4.55 4.38
CA PHE A 451 24.36 3.98 3.34
C PHE A 451 24.70 2.53 3.61
N ASP A 452 24.90 1.79 2.52
CA ASP A 452 25.47 0.44 2.57
C ASP A 452 26.99 0.47 2.47
N VAL A 453 27.67 -0.43 3.17
CA VAL A 453 29.12 -0.61 3.07
C VAL A 453 29.42 -1.85 2.24
N ALA A 454 30.01 -1.66 1.06
CA ALA A 454 30.44 -2.76 0.21
C ALA A 454 31.63 -3.52 0.80
N SER A 455 31.93 -4.71 0.28
CA SER A 455 33.03 -5.55 0.75
C SER A 455 34.43 -4.93 0.59
N ASP A 456 34.59 -3.94 -0.27
CA ASP A 456 35.81 -3.16 -0.47
C ASP A 456 35.90 -1.93 0.45
N GLY A 457 34.90 -1.72 1.32
CA GLY A 457 34.78 -0.58 2.24
C GLY A 457 34.21 0.69 1.61
N SER A 458 33.78 0.66 0.33
CA SER A 458 33.07 1.79 -0.29
C SER A 458 31.66 1.97 0.30
N LYS A 459 31.25 3.24 0.47
CA LYS A 459 29.93 3.59 0.95
C LYS A 459 29.04 3.96 -0.23
N HIS A 460 27.88 3.33 -0.29
CA HIS A 460 26.85 3.62 -1.28
C HIS A 460 25.62 4.22 -0.58
N PRO A 461 25.20 5.45 -0.92
CA PRO A 461 24.02 6.05 -0.30
C PRO A 461 22.80 5.13 -0.39
N PHE A 462 22.14 4.93 0.73
CA PHE A 462 20.85 4.27 0.83
C PHE A 462 19.77 5.37 0.97
N THR A 463 18.83 5.42 0.05
CA THR A 463 17.83 6.49 -0.06
C THR A 463 16.40 5.97 0.01
N ALA A 464 16.22 4.69 0.33
CA ALA A 464 14.92 4.06 0.51
C ALA A 464 14.52 4.06 2.00
N HIS A 465 13.27 3.67 2.26
CA HIS A 465 12.82 3.41 3.63
C HIS A 465 13.43 2.11 4.17
N THR A 466 13.38 1.95 5.49
CA THR A 466 13.82 0.72 6.16
C THR A 466 12.62 -0.10 6.62
N THR A 467 12.86 -1.36 6.98
CA THR A 467 11.87 -2.23 7.63
C THR A 467 11.96 -2.19 9.15
N ASN A 468 12.79 -1.31 9.69
CA ASN A 468 13.04 -1.20 11.12
C ASN A 468 11.77 -0.72 11.85
N ARG A 469 11.72 -1.09 13.13
CA ARG A 469 10.66 -0.61 14.03
C ARG A 469 10.86 0.87 14.31
N VAL A 470 9.80 1.54 14.74
CA VAL A 470 9.80 2.96 15.09
C VAL A 470 9.61 3.16 16.59
N PRO A 471 10.05 4.30 17.16
CA PRO A 471 9.86 4.60 18.56
C PRO A 471 8.39 4.87 18.90
N PHE A 472 8.02 4.61 20.16
CA PHE A 472 6.76 5.06 20.74
C PHE A 472 6.99 5.47 22.20
N ILE A 473 6.76 6.74 22.52
CA ILE A 473 6.98 7.31 23.84
C ILE A 473 5.66 7.95 24.31
N ILE A 474 5.24 7.66 25.54
CA ILE A 474 4.08 8.29 26.16
C ILE A 474 4.55 9.29 27.21
N VAL A 475 4.34 10.56 26.92
CA VAL A 475 4.72 11.67 27.81
C VAL A 475 3.49 12.19 28.55
N ASP A 476 3.34 11.75 29.80
CA ASP A 476 2.23 12.13 30.67
C ASP A 476 2.73 12.33 32.12
N GLU A 477 2.37 13.44 32.75
CA GLU A 477 2.73 13.72 34.14
C GLU A 477 1.62 13.39 35.14
N LYS A 478 0.42 13.06 34.64
CA LYS A 478 -0.75 12.77 35.47
C LYS A 478 -1.09 11.31 35.57
N ALA A 479 -1.02 10.57 34.43
CA ALA A 479 -1.30 9.15 34.42
C ALA A 479 -0.14 8.36 35.06
N LYS A 480 -0.47 7.48 35.98
CA LYS A 480 0.49 6.50 36.51
C LYS A 480 0.46 5.26 35.65
N LEU A 481 1.23 5.28 34.57
CA LEU A 481 1.36 4.14 33.68
C LEU A 481 2.23 3.08 34.36
N THR A 482 1.75 1.83 34.38
CA THR A 482 2.46 0.68 34.97
C THR A 482 3.18 -0.16 33.94
N GLY A 483 2.89 0.02 32.68
CA GLY A 483 3.54 -0.68 31.58
C GLY A 483 3.14 -0.13 30.24
N ILE A 484 3.97 -0.44 29.28
CA ILE A 484 3.70 -0.21 27.86
C ILE A 484 4.20 -1.44 27.11
N GLU A 485 3.39 -1.94 26.19
CA GLU A 485 3.71 -3.13 25.39
C GLU A 485 4.18 -2.74 23.99
N ASP A 486 4.98 -3.60 23.38
CA ASP A 486 5.31 -3.52 21.94
C ASP A 486 4.03 -3.61 21.11
N GLY A 487 3.95 -2.79 20.07
CA GLY A 487 2.77 -2.72 19.23
C GLY A 487 3.09 -2.49 17.76
N ARG A 488 2.12 -1.91 17.09
CA ARG A 488 2.17 -1.48 15.70
C ARG A 488 1.49 -0.13 15.53
N LEU A 489 1.63 0.52 14.38
CA LEU A 489 1.09 1.86 14.15
C LEU A 489 -0.42 1.95 14.36
N SER A 490 -1.16 0.90 14.06
CA SER A 490 -2.62 0.85 14.29
C SER A 490 -3.04 0.86 15.76
N ASP A 491 -2.12 0.71 16.70
CA ASP A 491 -2.40 0.73 18.13
C ASP A 491 -2.40 2.17 18.70
N ILE A 492 -1.94 3.17 17.93
CA ILE A 492 -1.78 4.56 18.38
C ILE A 492 -3.14 5.21 18.64
N ALA A 493 -4.07 5.18 17.67
CA ALA A 493 -5.38 5.83 17.82
C ALA A 493 -6.18 5.29 19.03
N PRO A 494 -6.36 3.95 19.20
CA PRO A 494 -7.06 3.42 20.37
C PRO A 494 -6.35 3.75 21.68
N THR A 495 -5.01 3.78 21.71
CA THR A 495 -4.25 4.21 22.90
C THR A 495 -4.51 5.68 23.23
N MET A 496 -4.41 6.57 22.23
CA MET A 496 -4.63 8.01 22.39
C MET A 496 -6.05 8.33 22.88
N LEU A 497 -7.07 7.72 22.24
CA LEU A 497 -8.47 7.92 22.63
C LEU A 497 -8.73 7.43 24.04
N THR A 498 -8.26 6.23 24.40
CA THR A 498 -8.44 5.67 25.74
C THR A 498 -7.79 6.55 26.80
N MET A 499 -6.55 7.03 26.60
CA MET A 499 -5.88 7.96 27.50
C MET A 499 -6.64 9.29 27.61
N ALA A 500 -7.25 9.76 26.53
CA ALA A 500 -8.10 10.95 26.54
C ALA A 500 -9.46 10.74 27.25
N GLY A 501 -9.79 9.52 27.69
CA GLY A 501 -11.08 9.16 28.29
C GLY A 501 -12.20 9.05 27.26
N ILE A 502 -11.88 8.65 26.05
CA ILE A 502 -12.80 8.45 24.92
C ILE A 502 -12.74 6.97 24.52
N GLU A 503 -13.91 6.37 24.33
CA GLU A 503 -13.99 4.98 23.85
C GLU A 503 -13.62 4.92 22.36
N PRO A 504 -12.65 4.08 21.96
CA PRO A 504 -12.35 3.83 20.55
C PRO A 504 -13.57 3.26 19.80
N SER A 505 -13.64 3.48 18.49
CA SER A 505 -14.71 2.89 17.69
C SER A 505 -14.58 1.37 17.62
N ALA A 506 -15.70 0.67 17.39
CA ALA A 506 -15.72 -0.80 17.29
C ALA A 506 -14.87 -1.33 16.10
N GLU A 507 -14.65 -0.51 15.09
CA GLU A 507 -13.83 -0.83 13.93
C GLU A 507 -12.33 -0.73 14.21
N MET A 508 -11.92 -0.04 15.26
CA MET A 508 -10.53 0.03 15.70
C MET A 508 -10.15 -1.28 16.39
N THR A 509 -9.41 -2.14 15.68
CA THR A 509 -8.93 -3.44 16.19
C THR A 509 -7.54 -3.37 16.81
N GLY A 510 -6.92 -2.19 16.80
CA GLY A 510 -5.66 -1.92 17.48
C GLY A 510 -5.82 -2.06 19.00
N ARG A 511 -4.71 -2.40 19.67
CA ARG A 511 -4.67 -2.57 21.11
C ARG A 511 -4.39 -1.25 21.81
N VAL A 512 -4.85 -1.12 23.02
CA VAL A 512 -4.41 -0.06 23.93
C VAL A 512 -3.07 -0.50 24.55
N LEU A 513 -2.00 0.23 24.27
CA LEU A 513 -0.65 -0.16 24.66
C LEU A 513 -0.29 0.29 26.08
N ALA A 514 -0.96 1.31 26.60
CA ALA A 514 -0.72 1.86 27.94
C ALA A 514 -1.65 1.21 28.98
N THR A 515 -1.08 0.73 30.08
CA THR A 515 -1.82 0.25 31.23
C THR A 515 -1.65 1.23 32.40
N GLU A 516 -2.77 1.69 32.97
CA GLU A 516 -2.78 2.47 34.20
C GLU A 516 -2.66 1.59 35.45
N ALA A 517 -2.12 2.17 36.55
CA ALA A 517 -1.93 1.49 37.83
C ALA A 517 -3.26 1.19 38.54
#